data_48dcee74fe72f0e39b41113309c621d8
#
_entry.id   48dcee74fe72f0e39b41113309c621d8
#
_cell.length_a   1.000
_cell.length_b   1.000
_cell.length_c   1.000
_cell.angle_alpha   90.00
_cell.angle_beta   90.00
_cell.angle_gamma   90.00
#
_symmetry.space_group_name_H-M   'P 1'
#
loop_
_entity.id
_entity.type
_entity.pdbx_description
1 polymer ?
#
loop_
_entity_poly.entity_id
_entity_poly.type
_entity_poly.pdbx_seq_one_letter_code
_entity_poly.pdbx_strand_id
1 'polypeptide(L)'
;VALSTYKWDYAPYLLYMKRRLKERLYLPQTFVRDGVISGQVTIQFRLLRNGNVENLKMIENRGHSAFISPTLNTVRASNPFKPLPNSFPDPYLDLTWTFVYSIY
;
A
#
# COMPACT_ATOMS: atom_id res chain seq x y z
N VAL A 1 5.26 -1.60 -7.90
CA VAL A 1 4.76 -2.70 -7.06
C VAL A 1 5.31 -4.05 -7.54
N ALA A 2 5.66 -4.93 -6.63
CA ALA A 2 6.11 -6.28 -6.94
C ALA A 2 5.05 -7.30 -6.49
N LEU A 3 4.83 -8.32 -7.31
CA LEU A 3 3.75 -9.30 -7.16
C LEU A 3 4.32 -10.71 -7.10
N SER A 4 3.62 -11.60 -6.40
CA SER A 4 4.00 -13.02 -6.27
C SER A 4 3.74 -13.84 -7.53
N THR A 5 2.93 -13.35 -8.47
CA THR A 5 2.66 -13.98 -9.75
C THR A 5 2.35 -12.94 -10.82
N TYR A 6 2.66 -13.24 -12.09
CA TYR A 6 2.44 -12.36 -13.23
C TYR A 6 1.62 -13.04 -14.34
N LYS A 7 0.92 -14.11 -14.02
CA LYS A 7 0.12 -14.88 -15.00
C LYS A 7 -1.28 -14.33 -15.25
N TRP A 8 -1.64 -13.26 -14.57
CA TRP A 8 -2.96 -12.65 -14.61
C TRP A 8 -2.84 -11.16 -14.96
N ASP A 9 -3.87 -10.57 -15.57
CA ASP A 9 -3.86 -9.14 -15.86
C ASP A 9 -4.19 -8.35 -14.61
N TYR A 10 -3.14 -7.84 -13.96
CA TYR A 10 -3.24 -7.10 -12.70
C TYR A 10 -3.65 -5.65 -12.85
N ALA A 11 -3.52 -5.07 -14.05
CA ALA A 11 -3.62 -3.62 -14.22
C ALA A 11 -4.93 -3.02 -13.68
N PRO A 12 -6.13 -3.58 -13.98
CA PRO A 12 -7.37 -3.00 -13.45
C PRO A 12 -7.46 -3.03 -11.93
N TYR A 13 -7.05 -4.13 -11.32
CA TYR A 13 -7.14 -4.29 -9.87
C TYR A 13 -6.12 -3.41 -9.15
N LEU A 14 -4.88 -3.35 -9.65
CA LEU A 14 -3.84 -2.48 -9.08
C LEU A 14 -4.23 -1.00 -9.16
N LEU A 15 -4.86 -0.59 -10.26
CA LEU A 15 -5.34 0.78 -10.40
C LEU A 15 -6.42 1.10 -9.36
N TYR A 16 -7.33 0.17 -9.11
CA TYR A 16 -8.31 0.28 -8.05
C TYR A 16 -7.65 0.41 -6.68
N MET A 17 -6.68 -0.45 -6.37
CA MET A 17 -5.96 -0.40 -5.10
C MET A 17 -5.24 0.95 -4.91
N LYS A 18 -4.58 1.42 -5.95
CA LYS A 18 -3.87 2.70 -5.92
C LYS A 18 -4.80 3.85 -5.58
N ARG A 19 -5.98 3.89 -6.20
CA ARG A 19 -6.99 4.92 -5.91
C ARG A 19 -7.47 4.85 -4.48
N ARG A 20 -7.77 3.65 -4.01
CA ARG A 20 -8.26 3.45 -2.64
C ARG A 20 -7.21 3.85 -1.61
N LEU A 21 -5.95 3.47 -1.82
CA LEU A 21 -4.86 3.88 -0.93
C LEU A 21 -4.70 5.40 -0.90
N LYS A 22 -4.77 6.06 -2.05
CA LYS A 22 -4.71 7.52 -2.14
C LYS A 22 -5.84 8.20 -1.37
N GLU A 23 -7.04 7.68 -1.47
CA GLU A 23 -8.22 8.22 -0.78
C GLU A 23 -8.12 8.12 0.74
N ARG A 24 -7.39 7.13 1.23
CA ARG A 24 -7.25 6.85 2.66
C ARG A 24 -5.98 7.43 3.27
N LEU A 25 -5.07 7.93 2.45
CA LEU A 25 -3.82 8.49 2.94
C LEU A 25 -4.08 9.79 3.67
N TYR A 26 -3.60 9.86 4.91
CA TYR A 26 -3.60 11.08 5.71
C TYR A 26 -2.18 11.36 6.19
N LEU A 27 -1.69 12.56 5.87
CA LEU A 27 -0.41 13.05 6.36
C LEU A 27 -0.69 14.28 7.26
N PRO A 28 -0.15 14.31 8.49
CA PRO A 28 -0.32 15.48 9.37
C PRO A 28 0.17 16.76 8.71
N GLN A 29 -0.58 17.85 8.85
CA GLN A 29 -0.19 19.16 8.31
C GLN A 29 1.10 19.67 8.93
N THR A 30 1.43 19.21 10.11
CA THR A 30 2.66 19.58 10.82
C THR A 30 3.92 19.07 10.14
N PHE A 31 3.81 18.09 9.22
CA PHE A 31 4.97 17.51 8.55
C PHE A 31 5.77 18.56 7.80
N VAL A 32 5.13 19.41 7.01
CA VAL A 32 5.83 20.47 6.29
C VAL A 32 6.53 21.42 7.25
N ARG A 33 5.82 21.88 8.29
CA ARG A 33 6.36 22.77 9.32
C ARG A 33 7.58 22.16 10.03
N ASP A 34 7.54 20.84 10.27
CA ASP A 34 8.59 20.13 11.00
C ASP A 34 9.72 19.61 10.09
N GLY A 35 9.70 19.97 8.81
CA GLY A 35 10.70 19.54 7.84
C GLY A 35 10.56 18.10 7.34
N VAL A 36 9.42 17.48 7.59
CA VAL A 36 9.11 16.11 7.12
C VAL A 36 8.53 16.21 5.73
N ILE A 37 9.37 16.36 4.71
CA ILE A 37 8.95 16.69 3.35
C ILE A 37 9.21 15.60 2.32
N SER A 38 10.08 14.64 2.61
CA SER A 38 10.37 13.55 1.69
C SER A 38 10.71 12.27 2.42
N GLY A 39 10.37 11.16 1.81
CA GLY A 39 10.70 9.85 2.32
C GLY A 39 10.12 8.76 1.43
N GLN A 40 10.48 7.53 1.73
CA GLN A 40 10.04 6.36 0.98
C GLN A 40 9.85 5.22 1.96
N VAL A 41 8.69 4.58 1.89
CA VAL A 41 8.35 3.45 2.74
C VAL A 41 7.91 2.29 1.86
N THR A 42 8.59 1.15 1.98
CA THR A 42 8.22 -0.08 1.30
C THR A 42 7.57 -1.02 2.29
N ILE A 43 6.37 -1.46 1.96
CA ILE A 43 5.58 -2.38 2.77
C ILE A 43 5.32 -3.67 2.00
N GLN A 44 5.03 -4.71 2.75
CA GLN A 44 4.64 -5.99 2.20
C GLN A 44 3.39 -6.48 2.92
N PHE A 45 2.45 -7.05 2.16
CA PHE A 45 1.25 -7.64 2.74
C PHE A 45 0.67 -8.71 1.83
N ARG A 46 -0.15 -9.57 2.43
CA ARG A 46 -0.89 -10.61 1.70
C ARG A 46 -2.33 -10.18 1.55
N LEU A 47 -2.82 -10.21 0.31
CA LEU A 47 -4.21 -9.93 -0.02
C LEU A 47 -4.94 -11.25 -0.24
N LEU A 48 -5.96 -11.52 0.56
CA LEU A 48 -6.79 -12.70 0.43
C LEU A 48 -7.83 -12.51 -0.67
N ARG A 49 -8.40 -13.61 -1.15
CA ARG A 49 -9.42 -13.55 -2.21
C ARG A 49 -10.63 -12.72 -1.83
N ASN A 50 -10.99 -12.69 -0.55
CA ASN A 50 -12.12 -11.89 -0.05
C ASN A 50 -11.77 -10.39 0.11
N GLY A 51 -10.54 -9.98 -0.18
CA GLY A 51 -10.08 -8.60 -0.06
C GLY A 51 -9.46 -8.23 1.29
N ASN A 52 -9.41 -9.14 2.23
CA ASN A 52 -8.76 -8.87 3.52
C ASN A 52 -7.25 -8.88 3.40
N VAL A 53 -6.61 -8.03 4.20
CA VAL A 53 -5.16 -7.89 4.26
C VAL A 53 -4.62 -8.67 5.46
N GLU A 54 -3.57 -9.45 5.22
CA GLU A 54 -2.83 -10.17 6.24
C GLU A 54 -1.33 -9.84 6.18
N ASN A 55 -0.65 -10.06 7.29
CA ASN A 55 0.82 -10.00 7.38
C ASN A 55 1.40 -8.66 6.91
N LEU A 56 0.72 -7.56 7.22
CA LEU A 56 1.21 -6.22 6.87
C LEU A 56 2.47 -5.90 7.67
N LYS A 57 3.55 -5.56 6.96
CA LYS A 57 4.81 -5.15 7.59
C LYS A 57 5.54 -4.15 6.72
N MET A 58 6.31 -3.27 7.35
CA MET A 58 7.27 -2.41 6.69
C MET A 58 8.57 -3.20 6.50
N ILE A 59 9.11 -3.22 5.29
CA ILE A 59 10.36 -3.93 4.97
C ILE A 59 11.53 -2.99 4.69
N GLU A 60 11.26 -1.75 4.30
CA GLU A 60 12.30 -0.75 4.07
C GLU A 60 11.76 0.64 4.31
N ASN A 61 12.59 1.50 4.88
CA ASN A 61 12.31 2.92 5.03
C ASN A 61 13.55 3.71 4.60
N ARG A 62 13.36 4.68 3.70
CA ARG A 62 14.38 5.64 3.28
C ARG A 62 13.87 7.04 3.52
N GLY A 63 14.75 7.93 3.97
CA GLY A 63 14.38 9.28 4.34
C GLY A 63 13.73 9.34 5.72
N HIS A 64 12.77 10.22 5.91
CA HIS A 64 12.23 10.48 7.24
C HIS A 64 11.33 9.35 7.75
N SER A 65 11.62 8.85 8.95
CA SER A 65 10.87 7.73 9.54
C SER A 65 9.42 8.07 9.91
N ALA A 66 9.07 9.36 9.97
CA ALA A 66 7.71 9.80 10.29
C ALA A 66 6.65 9.31 9.29
N PHE A 67 7.05 8.92 8.07
CA PHE A 67 6.13 8.38 7.08
C PHE A 67 5.73 6.92 7.30
N ILE A 68 6.40 6.19 8.19
CA ILE A 68 6.12 4.77 8.43
C ILE A 68 4.70 4.57 8.93
N SER A 69 4.30 5.24 10.01
CA SER A 69 2.97 5.09 10.60
C SER A 69 1.84 5.48 9.64
N PRO A 70 1.89 6.63 8.95
CA PRO A 70 0.87 6.98 7.96
C PRO A 70 0.73 5.93 6.86
N THR A 71 1.83 5.36 6.38
CA THR A 71 1.81 4.32 5.34
C THR A 71 1.09 3.06 5.81
N LEU A 72 1.46 2.55 6.98
CA LEU A 72 0.80 1.37 7.54
C LEU A 72 -0.68 1.63 7.85
N ASN A 73 -1.00 2.79 8.39
CA ASN A 73 -2.38 3.17 8.69
C ASN A 73 -3.22 3.31 7.44
N THR A 74 -2.64 3.77 6.33
CA THR A 74 -3.32 3.86 5.04
C THR A 74 -3.80 2.49 4.57
N VAL A 75 -2.95 1.47 4.66
CA VAL A 75 -3.34 0.11 4.28
C VAL A 75 -4.42 -0.42 5.22
N ARG A 76 -4.26 -0.22 6.52
CA ARG A 76 -5.28 -0.64 7.51
C ARG A 76 -6.62 0.02 7.27
N ALA A 77 -6.63 1.32 6.96
CA ALA A 77 -7.86 2.06 6.66
C ALA A 77 -8.50 1.66 5.32
N SER A 78 -7.71 1.10 4.42
CA SER A 78 -8.20 0.61 3.13
C SER A 78 -8.77 -0.79 3.19
N ASN A 79 -8.43 -1.54 4.24
CA ASN A 79 -8.89 -2.92 4.44
C ASN A 79 -10.38 -2.94 4.87
N PRO A 80 -11.25 -3.78 4.29
CA PRO A 80 -10.93 -4.69 3.19
C PRO A 80 -10.96 -3.98 1.83
N PHE A 81 -10.14 -4.45 0.92
CA PHE A 81 -10.31 -4.14 -0.49
C PHE A 81 -11.48 -4.95 -1.05
N LYS A 82 -11.93 -4.64 -2.26
CA LYS A 82 -12.95 -5.49 -2.90
C LYS A 82 -12.34 -6.88 -3.18
N PRO A 83 -13.16 -7.94 -3.20
CA PRO A 83 -12.67 -9.28 -3.48
C PRO A 83 -11.91 -9.35 -4.80
N LEU A 84 -10.91 -10.23 -4.85
CA LEU A 84 -10.23 -10.53 -6.10
C LEU A 84 -11.23 -11.12 -7.09
N PRO A 85 -11.13 -10.78 -8.39
CA PRO A 85 -12.01 -11.36 -9.39
C PRO A 85 -11.90 -12.89 -9.45
N ASN A 86 -12.97 -13.57 -9.89
CA ASN A 86 -12.98 -15.02 -10.01
C ASN A 86 -11.90 -15.54 -10.95
N SER A 87 -11.49 -14.72 -11.92
CA SER A 87 -10.41 -15.06 -12.87
C SER A 87 -9.03 -15.11 -12.23
N PHE A 88 -8.87 -14.56 -11.03
CA PHE A 88 -7.57 -14.59 -10.33
C PHE A 88 -7.25 -16.05 -9.94
N PRO A 89 -6.07 -16.58 -10.35
CA PRO A 89 -5.81 -18.02 -10.31
C PRO A 89 -5.42 -18.58 -8.93
N ASP A 90 -4.98 -17.73 -7.98
CA ASP A 90 -4.38 -18.19 -6.74
C ASP A 90 -5.25 -17.91 -5.52
N PRO A 91 -5.00 -18.58 -4.37
CA PRO A 91 -5.77 -18.34 -3.15
C PRO A 91 -5.48 -16.98 -2.49
N TYR A 92 -4.32 -16.39 -2.78
CA TYR A 92 -3.91 -15.08 -2.25
C TYR A 92 -2.93 -14.42 -3.20
N LEU A 93 -2.69 -13.13 -2.97
CA LEU A 93 -1.70 -12.33 -3.70
C LEU A 93 -0.77 -11.64 -2.69
N ASP A 94 0.52 -11.93 -2.78
CA ASP A 94 1.53 -11.21 -2.00
C ASP A 94 2.00 -9.99 -2.77
N LEU A 95 1.95 -8.83 -2.11
CA LEU A 95 2.28 -7.54 -2.69
C LEU A 95 3.42 -6.89 -1.91
N THR A 96 4.37 -6.33 -2.64
CA THR A 96 5.37 -5.41 -2.12
C THR A 96 5.10 -4.06 -2.76
N TRP A 97 4.79 -3.05 -1.94
CA TRP A 97 4.37 -1.74 -2.41
C TRP A 97 5.23 -0.65 -1.81
N THR A 98 5.74 0.24 -2.66
CA THR A 98 6.57 1.36 -2.23
C THR A 98 5.77 2.66 -2.31
N PHE A 99 5.70 3.37 -1.19
CA PHE A 99 5.10 4.70 -1.09
C PHE A 99 6.23 5.72 -1.15
N VAL A 100 6.16 6.60 -2.14
CA VAL A 100 7.14 7.68 -2.30
C VAL A 100 6.48 9.00 -1.94
N TYR A 101 7.06 9.72 -1.00
CA TYR A 101 6.52 10.97 -0.50
C TYR A 101 7.42 12.14 -0.88
N SER A 102 6.78 13.18 -1.40
CA SER A 102 7.43 14.46 -1.69
C SER A 102 6.38 15.54 -1.50
N ILE A 103 6.49 16.28 -0.39
CA ILE A 103 5.49 17.27 0.04
C ILE A 103 6.05 18.68 -0.19
N TYR A 104 5.64 19.30 -1.26
CA TYR A 104 6.02 20.67 -1.58
C TYR A 104 4.80 21.49 -1.91
#